data_f8415151d24d1f6fa16d243dd8a3d29d
#
_entry.id   f8415151d24d1f6fa16d243dd8a3d29d
#
_cell.length_a   1.000
_cell.length_b   1.000
_cell.length_c   1.000
_cell.angle_alpha   90.00
_cell.angle_beta   90.00
_cell.angle_gamma   90.00
#
_symmetry.space_group_name_H-M   'P 1'
#
loop_
_entity.id
_entity.type
_entity.pdbx_description
1 polymer ?
#
loop_
_entity_poly.entity_id
_entity_poly.type
_entity_poly.pdbx_seq_one_letter_code
_entity_poly.pdbx_strand_id
1 'polypeptide(L)'
;AERFIYIGLRDGLTLDLFNNKMKVNVPVYKQPDPSYYLDINEFQLPEFYVRKLKGKKIAFYNFSPNFPYRKELADLIRRKGYTVASSVYNPYADIRIDTIGPKEWAGIFRYCDIIITERFHDSLFALRNCKPVIAIDWEKDRFSSTGDSKTYRILKDYNQQNYHFILEDKNQLASIIDKIPQLMSDFDTARIIRKNEEYVTLAMNLLKVIKQNYDEFLRLH
;
A
#
# COMPACT_ATOMS: atom_id res chain seq x y z
N ALA A 1 7.77 -17.94 -22.78
CA ALA A 1 6.99 -16.74 -23.11
C ALA A 1 6.04 -16.98 -24.30
N GLU A 2 6.38 -17.87 -25.23
CA GLU A 2 5.58 -18.15 -26.45
C GLU A 2 4.17 -18.73 -26.20
N ARG A 3 3.89 -19.15 -24.97
CA ARG A 3 2.57 -19.68 -24.57
C ARG A 3 1.66 -18.63 -23.92
N PHE A 4 2.10 -17.39 -23.78
CA PHE A 4 1.32 -16.32 -23.18
C PHE A 4 0.71 -15.43 -24.28
N ILE A 5 -0.52 -15.02 -24.09
CA ILE A 5 -1.21 -14.08 -24.96
C ILE A 5 -0.73 -12.65 -24.68
N TYR A 6 -0.44 -12.34 -23.44
CA TYR A 6 0.13 -11.07 -22.98
C TYR A 6 0.85 -11.25 -21.64
N ILE A 7 1.67 -10.30 -21.27
CA ILE A 7 2.34 -10.24 -19.97
C ILE A 7 1.99 -8.89 -19.31
N GLY A 8 1.40 -8.94 -18.13
CA GLY A 8 1.13 -7.75 -17.33
C GLY A 8 2.15 -7.62 -16.20
N LEU A 9 2.82 -6.47 -16.10
CA LEU A 9 3.86 -6.20 -15.11
C LEU A 9 3.50 -5.00 -14.25
N ARG A 10 3.49 -5.21 -12.93
CA ARG A 10 3.07 -4.21 -11.96
C ARG A 10 4.11 -3.11 -11.74
N ASP A 11 5.39 -3.45 -11.72
CA ASP A 11 6.46 -2.50 -11.43
C ASP A 11 7.26 -2.11 -12.67
N GLY A 12 7.74 -0.85 -12.68
CA GLY A 12 8.47 -0.31 -13.80
C GLY A 12 9.82 -0.99 -14.02
N LEU A 13 10.51 -1.47 -12.95
CA LEU A 13 11.80 -2.14 -13.10
C LEU A 13 11.66 -3.45 -13.86
N THR A 14 10.66 -4.26 -13.48
CA THR A 14 10.37 -5.51 -14.18
C THR A 14 9.96 -5.23 -15.63
N LEU A 15 9.16 -4.19 -15.87
CA LEU A 15 8.80 -3.76 -17.22
C LEU A 15 10.04 -3.37 -18.05
N ASP A 16 10.96 -2.58 -17.47
CA ASP A 16 12.19 -2.17 -18.12
C ASP A 16 13.11 -3.37 -18.41
N LEU A 17 13.19 -4.35 -17.50
CA LEU A 17 13.92 -5.59 -17.71
C LEU A 17 13.34 -6.40 -18.88
N PHE A 18 12.01 -6.53 -18.96
CA PHE A 18 11.35 -7.22 -20.07
C PHE A 18 11.57 -6.50 -21.38
N ASN A 19 11.42 -5.18 -21.42
CA ASN A 19 11.58 -4.39 -22.65
C ASN A 19 13.03 -4.33 -23.14
N ASN A 20 14.00 -4.27 -22.23
CA ASN A 20 15.40 -4.00 -22.57
C ASN A 20 16.28 -5.25 -22.60
N LYS A 21 15.95 -6.29 -21.84
CA LYS A 21 16.81 -7.48 -21.68
C LYS A 21 16.17 -8.79 -22.13
N MET A 22 14.84 -8.87 -22.16
CA MET A 22 14.13 -10.09 -22.54
C MET A 22 13.44 -9.87 -23.90
N LYS A 23 13.92 -10.57 -24.92
CA LYS A 23 13.22 -10.62 -26.22
C LYS A 23 11.99 -11.53 -26.08
N VAL A 24 10.83 -10.95 -25.86
CA VAL A 24 9.56 -11.67 -25.81
C VAL A 24 8.68 -11.27 -27.00
N ASN A 25 8.06 -12.25 -27.65
CA ASN A 25 7.20 -12.04 -28.83
C ASN A 25 5.73 -11.85 -28.45
N VAL A 26 5.44 -11.47 -27.20
CA VAL A 26 4.08 -11.22 -26.70
C VAL A 26 3.99 -9.80 -26.17
N PRO A 27 2.82 -9.14 -26.26
CA PRO A 27 2.63 -7.81 -25.70
C PRO A 27 2.91 -7.77 -24.21
N VAL A 28 3.70 -6.78 -23.79
CA VAL A 28 4.02 -6.52 -22.38
C VAL A 28 3.41 -5.20 -21.97
N TYR A 29 2.57 -5.22 -20.95
CA TYR A 29 1.86 -4.05 -20.46
C TYR A 29 2.24 -3.72 -19.03
N LYS A 30 2.38 -2.42 -18.72
CA LYS A 30 2.32 -1.95 -17.34
C LYS A 30 0.87 -2.10 -16.85
N GLN A 31 0.71 -2.78 -15.70
CA GLN A 31 -0.59 -2.91 -15.05
C GLN A 31 -0.53 -2.38 -13.62
N PRO A 32 -1.62 -1.86 -13.08
CA PRO A 32 -1.71 -1.57 -11.65
C PRO A 32 -1.72 -2.87 -10.83
N ASP A 33 -1.59 -2.72 -9.53
CA ASP A 33 -1.77 -3.85 -8.61
C ASP A 33 -3.17 -4.47 -8.82
N PRO A 34 -3.31 -5.82 -8.80
CA PRO A 34 -4.60 -6.48 -8.99
C PRO A 34 -5.71 -6.00 -8.03
N SER A 35 -5.36 -5.42 -6.90
CA SER A 35 -6.35 -4.83 -5.98
C SER A 35 -7.21 -3.74 -6.62
N TYR A 36 -6.75 -3.09 -7.71
CA TYR A 36 -7.54 -2.08 -8.43
C TYR A 36 -8.70 -2.65 -9.24
N TYR A 37 -8.79 -3.97 -9.42
CA TYR A 37 -9.98 -4.63 -9.97
C TYR A 37 -11.14 -4.73 -8.96
N LEU A 38 -10.85 -4.48 -7.68
CA LEU A 38 -11.82 -4.60 -6.61
C LEU A 38 -12.47 -3.24 -6.30
N ASP A 39 -13.78 -3.21 -6.06
CA ASP A 39 -14.43 -2.03 -5.51
C ASP A 39 -14.14 -1.93 -4.01
N ILE A 40 -13.35 -0.94 -3.65
CA ILE A 40 -12.96 -0.70 -2.25
C ILE A 40 -14.15 -0.30 -1.37
N ASN A 41 -15.24 0.19 -1.96
CA ASN A 41 -16.43 0.60 -1.20
C ASN A 41 -17.23 -0.59 -0.68
N GLU A 42 -17.05 -1.78 -1.27
CA GLU A 42 -17.68 -3.02 -0.78
C GLU A 42 -17.01 -3.56 0.49
N PHE A 43 -15.80 -3.07 0.83
CA PHE A 43 -15.05 -3.59 1.95
C PHE A 43 -15.41 -2.81 3.21
N GLN A 44 -16.08 -3.50 4.12
CA GLN A 44 -16.51 -2.91 5.39
C GLN A 44 -15.91 -3.67 6.56
N LEU A 45 -15.44 -2.91 7.52
CA LEU A 45 -14.99 -3.44 8.80
C LEU A 45 -16.23 -3.85 9.63
N PRO A 46 -16.20 -5.00 10.35
CA PRO A 46 -17.28 -5.37 11.27
C PRO A 46 -17.62 -4.25 12.25
N GLU A 47 -18.90 -4.04 12.49
CA GLU A 47 -19.40 -2.92 13.30
C GLU A 47 -18.78 -2.84 14.69
N PHE A 48 -18.46 -3.98 15.27
CA PHE A 48 -17.75 -4.06 16.56
C PHE A 48 -16.42 -3.25 16.54
N TYR A 49 -15.62 -3.38 15.46
CA TYR A 49 -14.38 -2.64 15.32
C TYR A 49 -14.62 -1.19 14.95
N VAL A 50 -15.63 -0.91 14.10
CA VAL A 50 -16.03 0.47 13.76
C VAL A 50 -16.34 1.24 15.03
N ARG A 51 -17.10 0.65 15.94
CA ARG A 51 -17.42 1.27 17.25
C ARG A 51 -16.18 1.53 18.11
N LYS A 52 -15.19 0.64 18.08
CA LYS A 52 -13.92 0.83 18.81
C LYS A 52 -13.08 1.99 18.26
N LEU A 53 -13.16 2.25 16.97
CA LEU A 53 -12.39 3.29 16.28
C LEU A 53 -13.09 4.65 16.29
N LYS A 54 -14.43 4.66 16.33
CA LYS A 54 -15.26 5.86 16.24
C LYS A 54 -14.88 6.91 17.27
N GLY A 55 -14.74 8.16 16.80
CA GLY A 55 -14.46 9.33 17.65
C GLY A 55 -13.02 9.42 18.16
N LYS A 56 -12.13 8.56 17.68
CA LYS A 56 -10.70 8.59 18.03
C LYS A 56 -9.88 9.04 16.83
N LYS A 57 -8.75 9.67 17.09
CA LYS A 57 -7.72 9.96 16.09
C LYS A 57 -6.82 8.74 15.95
N ILE A 58 -6.97 8.01 14.85
CA ILE A 58 -6.38 6.68 14.68
C ILE A 58 -5.13 6.74 13.81
N ALA A 59 -4.01 6.24 14.34
CA ALA A 59 -2.87 5.84 13.55
C ALA A 59 -2.87 4.31 13.38
N PHE A 60 -2.99 3.83 12.15
CA PHE A 60 -2.81 2.41 11.87
C PHE A 60 -1.33 2.09 11.82
N TYR A 61 -0.92 1.16 12.67
CA TYR A 61 0.46 0.78 12.86
C TYR A 61 0.64 -0.69 12.49
N ASN A 62 1.44 -0.98 11.47
CA ASN A 62 1.59 -2.35 11.00
C ASN A 62 3.04 -2.69 10.61
N PHE A 63 3.73 -3.31 11.55
CA PHE A 63 5.11 -3.78 11.40
C PHE A 63 5.24 -5.26 11.74
N SER A 64 6.24 -5.91 11.17
CA SER A 64 6.63 -7.27 11.51
C SER A 64 6.84 -7.44 13.02
N PRO A 65 6.53 -8.60 13.60
CA PRO A 65 6.90 -8.91 14.97
C PRO A 65 8.40 -8.74 15.27
N ASN A 66 9.24 -8.85 14.26
CA ASN A 66 10.70 -8.70 14.37
C ASN A 66 11.17 -7.23 14.33
N PHE A 67 10.30 -6.26 14.03
CA PHE A 67 10.67 -4.86 14.08
C PHE A 67 11.09 -4.48 15.51
N PRO A 68 12.36 -4.06 15.74
CA PRO A 68 12.90 -4.00 17.09
C PRO A 68 12.34 -2.84 17.94
N TYR A 69 11.80 -1.80 17.28
CA TYR A 69 11.41 -0.55 17.95
C TYR A 69 9.89 -0.38 18.05
N ARG A 70 9.15 -1.49 18.15
CA ARG A 70 7.68 -1.46 18.16
C ARG A 70 7.09 -0.64 19.30
N LYS A 71 7.65 -0.75 20.51
CA LYS A 71 7.17 -0.01 21.66
C LYS A 71 7.44 1.48 21.50
N GLU A 72 8.66 1.82 21.17
CA GLU A 72 9.11 3.22 21.02
C GLU A 72 8.30 3.95 19.95
N LEU A 73 8.07 3.31 18.82
CA LEU A 73 7.28 3.89 17.74
C LEU A 73 5.82 4.10 18.16
N ALA A 74 5.21 3.12 18.84
CA ALA A 74 3.84 3.26 19.38
C ALA A 74 3.75 4.43 20.38
N ASP A 75 4.75 4.56 21.28
CA ASP A 75 4.78 5.63 22.26
C ASP A 75 4.98 7.02 21.60
N LEU A 76 5.78 7.09 20.53
CA LEU A 76 5.95 8.32 19.74
C LEU A 76 4.63 8.74 19.08
N ILE A 77 3.92 7.80 18.48
CA ILE A 77 2.63 8.02 17.83
C ILE A 77 1.59 8.54 18.85
N ARG A 78 1.53 7.94 20.05
CA ARG A 78 0.64 8.39 21.13
C ARG A 78 0.95 9.81 21.58
N ARG A 79 2.23 10.18 21.68
CA ARG A 79 2.63 11.56 22.01
C ARG A 79 2.14 12.59 20.99
N LYS A 80 1.85 12.17 19.75
CA LYS A 80 1.19 13.02 18.72
C LYS A 80 -0.34 13.02 18.83
N GLY A 81 -0.89 12.42 19.87
CA GLY A 81 -2.35 12.43 20.14
C GLY A 81 -3.13 11.37 19.37
N TYR A 82 -2.48 10.34 18.81
CA TYR A 82 -3.15 9.25 18.12
C TYR A 82 -3.37 8.04 19.02
N THR A 83 -4.49 7.37 18.79
CA THR A 83 -4.73 6.00 19.26
C THR A 83 -4.09 5.03 18.26
N VAL A 84 -3.27 4.11 18.74
CA VAL A 84 -2.56 3.13 17.90
C VAL A 84 -3.45 1.93 17.64
N ALA A 85 -3.81 1.69 16.38
CA ALA A 85 -4.53 0.50 15.94
C ALA A 85 -3.62 -0.43 15.11
N SER A 86 -3.78 -1.75 15.22
CA SER A 86 -3.00 -2.74 14.46
C SER A 86 -3.81 -3.97 14.12
N SER A 87 -3.59 -4.54 12.94
CA SER A 87 -4.19 -5.81 12.49
C SER A 87 -3.26 -7.01 12.65
N VAL A 88 -2.01 -6.81 13.01
CA VAL A 88 -1.07 -7.88 13.38
C VAL A 88 -0.91 -7.92 14.88
N TYR A 89 -0.44 -9.06 15.40
CA TYR A 89 -0.12 -9.13 16.81
C TYR A 89 0.90 -8.06 17.21
N ASN A 90 0.41 -7.07 17.93
CA ASN A 90 1.21 -5.98 18.45
C ASN A 90 0.79 -5.69 19.89
N PRO A 91 1.60 -6.10 20.90
CA PRO A 91 1.26 -5.89 22.31
C PRO A 91 1.20 -4.41 22.70
N TYR A 92 1.72 -3.52 21.86
CA TYR A 92 1.75 -2.08 22.09
C TYR A 92 0.61 -1.32 21.38
N ALA A 93 -0.28 -2.02 20.68
CA ALA A 93 -1.46 -1.39 20.09
C ALA A 93 -2.56 -1.18 21.14
N ASP A 94 -3.24 -0.03 21.09
CA ASP A 94 -4.39 0.29 21.94
C ASP A 94 -5.66 -0.44 21.46
N ILE A 95 -5.75 -0.63 20.13
CA ILE A 95 -6.86 -1.33 19.48
C ILE A 95 -6.26 -2.42 18.57
N ARG A 96 -6.58 -3.67 18.88
CA ARG A 96 -6.23 -4.81 18.01
C ARG A 96 -7.44 -5.19 17.16
N ILE A 97 -7.17 -5.40 15.86
CA ILE A 97 -8.15 -5.79 14.85
C ILE A 97 -7.63 -7.10 14.25
N ASP A 98 -7.78 -8.20 14.96
CA ASP A 98 -7.08 -9.46 14.70
C ASP A 98 -7.98 -10.56 14.12
N THR A 99 -9.29 -10.43 14.22
CA THR A 99 -10.25 -11.47 13.76
C THR A 99 -11.03 -10.97 12.55
N ILE A 100 -10.33 -10.76 11.43
CA ILE A 100 -10.92 -10.21 10.20
C ILE A 100 -10.37 -10.93 8.96
N GLY A 101 -11.20 -11.02 7.92
CA GLY A 101 -10.81 -11.53 6.62
C GLY A 101 -10.10 -10.49 5.74
N PRO A 102 -9.56 -10.91 4.58
CA PRO A 102 -8.83 -10.00 3.68
C PRO A 102 -9.64 -8.79 3.19
N LYS A 103 -10.94 -8.96 2.94
CA LYS A 103 -11.82 -7.87 2.51
C LYS A 103 -12.03 -6.84 3.62
N GLU A 104 -12.30 -7.32 4.81
CA GLU A 104 -12.47 -6.48 6.00
C GLU A 104 -11.19 -5.74 6.34
N TRP A 105 -10.04 -6.44 6.22
CA TRP A 105 -8.72 -5.82 6.38
C TRP A 105 -8.52 -4.65 5.42
N ALA A 106 -8.85 -4.80 4.14
CA ALA A 106 -8.77 -3.71 3.17
C ALA A 106 -9.68 -2.53 3.52
N GLY A 107 -10.75 -2.75 4.27
CA GLY A 107 -11.68 -1.73 4.75
C GLY A 107 -11.21 -0.95 5.98
N ILE A 108 -10.19 -1.45 6.74
CA ILE A 108 -9.69 -0.78 7.97
C ILE A 108 -9.25 0.65 7.68
N PHE A 109 -8.53 0.85 6.58
CA PHE A 109 -7.85 2.11 6.27
C PHE A 109 -8.82 3.29 6.16
N ARG A 110 -10.07 3.05 5.81
CA ARG A 110 -11.15 4.05 5.79
C ARG A 110 -11.34 4.74 7.15
N TYR A 111 -11.15 4.01 8.23
CA TYR A 111 -11.38 4.45 9.61
C TYR A 111 -10.13 5.01 10.29
N CYS A 112 -9.02 5.12 9.57
CA CYS A 112 -7.77 5.64 10.09
C CYS A 112 -7.51 7.06 9.59
N ASP A 113 -6.80 7.86 10.39
CA ASP A 113 -6.38 9.21 10.01
C ASP A 113 -5.01 9.18 9.32
N ILE A 114 -4.14 8.27 9.73
CA ILE A 114 -2.80 8.08 9.17
C ILE A 114 -2.39 6.61 9.25
N ILE A 115 -1.58 6.18 8.29
CA ILE A 115 -1.00 4.84 8.26
C ILE A 115 0.51 4.93 8.40
N ILE A 116 1.08 4.12 9.32
CA ILE A 116 2.53 4.04 9.55
C ILE A 116 2.91 2.56 9.43
N THR A 117 3.64 2.21 8.38
CA THR A 117 3.82 0.81 7.99
C THR A 117 5.14 0.54 7.26
N GLU A 118 5.58 -0.71 7.27
CA GLU A 118 6.64 -1.24 6.40
C GLU A 118 6.09 -1.99 5.17
N ARG A 119 4.75 -2.11 5.07
CA ARG A 119 4.10 -3.04 4.14
C ARG A 119 3.56 -2.33 2.90
N PHE A 120 3.87 -2.90 1.75
CA PHE A 120 3.38 -2.42 0.46
C PHE A 120 1.85 -2.34 0.39
N HIS A 121 1.15 -3.44 0.76
CA HIS A 121 -0.32 -3.46 0.63
C HIS A 121 -1.02 -2.53 1.62
N ASP A 122 -0.47 -2.31 2.81
CA ASP A 122 -1.01 -1.30 3.73
C ASP A 122 -0.92 0.10 3.10
N SER A 123 0.25 0.43 2.52
CA SER A 123 0.45 1.72 1.82
C SER A 123 -0.50 1.86 0.64
N LEU A 124 -0.67 0.80 -0.15
CA LEU A 124 -1.56 0.77 -1.29
C LEU A 124 -3.02 0.99 -0.89
N PHE A 125 -3.54 0.21 0.07
CA PHE A 125 -4.93 0.35 0.51
C PHE A 125 -5.20 1.64 1.27
N ALA A 126 -4.20 2.19 1.98
CA ALA A 126 -4.28 3.51 2.56
C ALA A 126 -4.51 4.58 1.48
N LEU A 127 -3.67 4.62 0.44
CA LEU A 127 -3.78 5.57 -0.67
C LEU A 127 -5.09 5.38 -1.45
N ARG A 128 -5.54 4.14 -1.65
CA ARG A 128 -6.85 3.85 -2.25
C ARG A 128 -8.02 4.37 -1.41
N ASN A 129 -7.89 4.42 -0.08
CA ASN A 129 -8.84 5.04 0.84
C ASN A 129 -8.58 6.53 1.08
N CYS A 130 -7.71 7.16 0.30
CA CYS A 130 -7.33 8.57 0.43
C CYS A 130 -6.80 8.90 1.83
N LYS A 131 -5.91 8.05 2.36
CA LYS A 131 -5.29 8.24 3.68
C LYS A 131 -3.80 8.47 3.57
N PRO A 132 -3.25 9.41 4.34
CA PRO A 132 -1.82 9.69 4.37
C PRO A 132 -1.03 8.51 4.94
N VAL A 133 0.19 8.32 4.39
CA VAL A 133 1.05 7.19 4.72
C VAL A 133 2.45 7.68 5.09
N ILE A 134 3.00 7.16 6.18
CA ILE A 134 4.43 7.10 6.43
C ILE A 134 4.88 5.66 6.25
N ALA A 135 5.74 5.41 5.27
CA ALA A 135 6.34 4.11 5.05
C ALA A 135 7.76 4.08 5.59
N ILE A 136 8.09 3.05 6.38
CA ILE A 136 9.41 2.90 7.01
C ILE A 136 9.97 1.52 6.65
N ASP A 137 11.02 1.52 5.85
CA ASP A 137 11.82 0.33 5.56
C ASP A 137 12.98 0.26 6.55
N TRP A 138 13.18 -0.87 7.22
CA TRP A 138 14.18 -1.01 8.29
C TRP A 138 15.14 -2.18 8.10
N GLU A 139 14.80 -3.17 7.27
CA GLU A 139 15.67 -4.30 6.92
C GLU A 139 16.50 -3.95 5.68
N LYS A 140 17.73 -3.49 5.87
CA LYS A 140 18.63 -3.10 4.77
C LYS A 140 18.83 -4.20 3.72
N ASP A 141 18.94 -5.44 4.15
CA ASP A 141 19.22 -6.57 3.25
C ASP A 141 18.05 -6.90 2.30
N ARG A 142 16.84 -6.50 2.64
CA ARG A 142 15.68 -6.64 1.75
C ARG A 142 15.76 -5.81 0.48
N PHE A 143 16.48 -4.68 0.53
CA PHE A 143 16.53 -3.69 -0.54
C PHE A 143 17.87 -3.61 -1.22
N SER A 144 18.91 -4.24 -0.65
CA SER A 144 20.30 -4.14 -1.11
C SER A 144 20.54 -4.78 -2.47
N SER A 145 19.80 -5.83 -2.82
CA SER A 145 20.00 -6.56 -4.10
C SER A 145 19.43 -5.82 -5.32
N THR A 146 18.44 -4.96 -5.14
CA THR A 146 17.77 -4.23 -6.23
C THR A 146 17.78 -2.73 -6.06
N GLY A 147 18.14 -2.22 -4.88
CA GLY A 147 18.09 -0.80 -4.53
C GLY A 147 16.66 -0.22 -4.56
N ASP A 148 15.64 -1.09 -4.52
CA ASP A 148 14.29 -0.72 -4.88
C ASP A 148 13.24 -1.23 -3.90
N SER A 149 12.71 -0.31 -3.13
CA SER A 149 11.61 -0.55 -2.20
C SER A 149 10.25 -0.50 -2.91
N LYS A 150 9.42 -1.52 -2.72
CA LYS A 150 8.03 -1.53 -3.22
C LYS A 150 7.19 -0.44 -2.57
N THR A 151 7.44 -0.13 -1.29
CA THR A 151 6.77 0.95 -0.55
C THR A 151 7.19 2.32 -1.07
N TYR A 152 8.47 2.53 -1.38
CA TYR A 152 8.94 3.74 -2.04
C TYR A 152 8.25 3.97 -3.39
N ARG A 153 8.14 2.91 -4.21
CA ARG A 153 7.54 3.01 -5.55
C ARG A 153 6.08 3.41 -5.51
N ILE A 154 5.28 2.76 -4.67
CA ILE A 154 3.86 3.11 -4.58
C ILE A 154 3.69 4.55 -4.07
N LEU A 155 4.48 5.00 -3.10
CA LEU A 155 4.44 6.39 -2.65
C LEU A 155 4.89 7.36 -3.76
N LYS A 156 5.92 7.00 -4.55
CA LYS A 156 6.37 7.79 -5.70
C LYS A 156 5.29 7.91 -6.78
N ASP A 157 4.59 6.84 -7.09
CA ASP A 157 3.48 6.84 -8.06
C ASP A 157 2.36 7.83 -7.65
N TYR A 158 2.19 8.06 -6.35
CA TYR A 158 1.24 9.02 -5.79
C TYR A 158 1.87 10.38 -5.43
N ASN A 159 3.14 10.59 -5.79
CA ASN A 159 3.92 11.78 -5.44
C ASN A 159 4.01 12.04 -3.92
N GLN A 160 4.13 10.95 -3.15
CA GLN A 160 4.25 10.94 -1.69
C GLN A 160 5.60 10.36 -1.23
N GLN A 161 6.60 10.27 -2.11
CA GLN A 161 7.91 9.65 -1.83
C GLN A 161 8.69 10.32 -0.68
N ASN A 162 8.39 11.58 -0.36
CA ASN A 162 9.01 12.32 0.74
C ASN A 162 8.62 11.76 2.13
N TYR A 163 7.64 10.86 2.18
CA TYR A 163 7.16 10.19 3.39
C TYR A 163 7.52 8.70 3.42
N HIS A 164 8.47 8.31 2.58
CA HIS A 164 9.16 7.04 2.67
C HIS A 164 10.52 7.25 3.36
N PHE A 165 10.81 6.42 4.34
CA PHE A 165 12.02 6.50 5.14
C PHE A 165 12.73 5.14 5.19
N ILE A 166 14.06 5.17 5.13
CA ILE A 166 14.90 4.01 5.45
C ILE A 166 15.42 4.23 6.87
N LEU A 167 15.00 3.36 7.79
CA LEU A 167 15.39 3.45 9.18
C LEU A 167 16.74 2.74 9.38
N GLU A 168 17.76 3.52 9.67
CA GLU A 168 19.11 3.01 9.97
C GLU A 168 19.37 2.93 11.46
N ASP A 169 18.78 3.86 12.23
CA ASP A 169 18.99 4.02 13.66
C ASP A 169 17.68 4.38 14.38
N LYS A 170 17.51 3.89 15.59
CA LYS A 170 16.39 4.20 16.48
C LYS A 170 16.16 5.70 16.66
N ASN A 171 17.22 6.49 16.72
CA ASN A 171 17.15 7.94 16.94
C ASN A 171 16.41 8.69 15.83
N GLN A 172 16.31 8.10 14.63
CA GLN A 172 15.55 8.67 13.51
C GLN A 172 14.02 8.58 13.69
N LEU A 173 13.53 7.67 14.55
CA LEU A 173 12.08 7.46 14.73
C LEU A 173 11.36 8.74 15.13
N ALA A 174 11.93 9.53 16.05
CA ALA A 174 11.31 10.77 16.51
C ALA A 174 11.17 11.76 15.34
N SER A 175 12.24 11.96 14.56
CA SER A 175 12.24 12.88 13.42
C SER A 175 11.29 12.42 12.30
N ILE A 176 11.12 11.10 12.10
CA ILE A 176 10.15 10.55 11.14
C ILE A 176 8.73 10.85 11.61
N ILE A 177 8.41 10.61 12.88
CA ILE A 177 7.06 10.85 13.42
C ILE A 177 6.76 12.36 13.51
N ASP A 178 7.79 13.21 13.68
CA ASP A 178 7.65 14.66 13.64
C ASP A 178 7.24 15.19 12.25
N LYS A 179 7.34 14.37 11.19
CA LYS A 179 6.82 14.71 9.85
C LYS A 179 5.30 14.59 9.71
N ILE A 180 4.58 14.04 10.69
CA ILE A 180 3.13 13.85 10.60
C ILE A 180 2.38 15.16 10.30
N PRO A 181 2.62 16.30 11.00
CA PRO A 181 1.92 17.54 10.69
C PRO A 181 2.15 18.03 9.26
N GLN A 182 3.38 17.91 8.76
CA GLN A 182 3.72 18.28 7.38
C GLN A 182 3.00 17.36 6.39
N LEU A 183 3.03 16.03 6.60
CA LEU A 183 2.30 15.07 5.76
C LEU A 183 0.81 15.41 5.69
N MET A 184 0.19 15.70 6.84
CA MET A 184 -1.24 16.05 6.90
C MET A 184 -1.56 17.35 6.13
N SER A 185 -0.65 18.31 6.14
CA SER A 185 -0.76 19.56 5.38
C SER A 185 -0.54 19.37 3.88
N ASP A 186 0.42 18.51 3.49
CA ASP A 186 0.82 18.30 2.11
C ASP A 186 -0.07 17.27 1.38
N PHE A 187 -0.95 16.58 2.12
CA PHE A 187 -1.76 15.51 1.58
C PHE A 187 -2.91 16.02 0.71
N ASP A 188 -2.71 15.99 -0.60
CA ASP A 188 -3.69 16.41 -1.61
C ASP A 188 -4.65 15.25 -1.95
N THR A 189 -5.77 15.19 -1.25
CA THR A 189 -6.81 14.17 -1.45
C THR A 189 -7.35 14.16 -2.89
N ALA A 190 -7.51 15.34 -3.51
CA ALA A 190 -8.04 15.41 -4.88
C ALA A 190 -7.07 14.78 -5.89
N ARG A 191 -5.76 14.97 -5.72
CA ARG A 191 -4.75 14.32 -6.53
C ARG A 191 -4.74 12.81 -6.31
N ILE A 192 -4.87 12.35 -5.07
CA ILE A 192 -4.93 10.91 -4.76
C ILE A 192 -6.15 10.26 -5.43
N ILE A 193 -7.32 10.90 -5.37
CA ILE A 193 -8.54 10.42 -6.04
C ILE A 193 -8.30 10.28 -7.56
N ARG A 194 -7.79 11.32 -8.22
CA ARG A 194 -7.49 11.27 -9.67
C ARG A 194 -6.55 10.12 -10.02
N LYS A 195 -5.53 9.88 -9.18
CA LYS A 195 -4.59 8.78 -9.42
C LYS A 195 -5.25 7.41 -9.22
N ASN A 196 -6.15 7.27 -8.27
CA ASN A 196 -6.94 6.06 -8.08
C ASN A 196 -7.84 5.79 -9.31
N GLU A 197 -8.52 6.79 -9.83
CA GLU A 197 -9.37 6.69 -11.04
C GLU A 197 -8.54 6.30 -12.28
N GLU A 198 -7.35 6.88 -12.44
CA GLU A 198 -6.40 6.50 -13.51
C GLU A 198 -6.05 5.00 -13.43
N TYR A 199 -5.71 4.49 -12.25
CA TYR A 199 -5.36 3.09 -12.08
C TYR A 199 -6.55 2.14 -12.24
N VAL A 200 -7.74 2.51 -11.77
CA VAL A 200 -8.96 1.74 -12.02
C VAL A 200 -9.25 1.67 -13.52
N THR A 201 -9.15 2.79 -14.23
CA THR A 201 -9.33 2.85 -15.68
C THR A 201 -8.33 1.95 -16.41
N LEU A 202 -7.06 1.99 -16.02
CA LEU A 202 -6.02 1.13 -16.58
C LEU A 202 -6.32 -0.35 -16.33
N ALA A 203 -6.73 -0.72 -15.10
CA ALA A 203 -7.12 -2.08 -14.76
C ALA A 203 -8.29 -2.57 -15.63
N MET A 204 -9.34 -1.77 -15.77
CA MET A 204 -10.52 -2.12 -16.57
C MET A 204 -10.20 -2.25 -18.06
N ASN A 205 -9.30 -1.42 -18.59
CA ASN A 205 -8.87 -1.55 -19.99
C ASN A 205 -8.09 -2.85 -20.22
N LEU A 206 -7.25 -3.26 -19.27
CA LEU A 206 -6.54 -4.55 -19.34
C LEU A 206 -7.51 -5.74 -19.29
N LEU A 207 -8.57 -5.68 -18.47
CA LEU A 207 -9.59 -6.72 -18.46
C LEU A 207 -10.31 -6.86 -19.82
N LYS A 208 -10.56 -5.73 -20.53
CA LYS A 208 -11.12 -5.77 -21.88
C LYS A 208 -10.18 -6.46 -22.86
N VAL A 209 -8.87 -6.16 -22.79
CA VAL A 209 -7.86 -6.82 -23.65
C VAL A 209 -7.81 -8.32 -23.35
N ILE A 210 -7.82 -8.72 -22.07
CA ILE A 210 -7.84 -10.14 -21.69
C ILE A 210 -9.08 -10.83 -22.26
N LYS A 211 -10.26 -10.23 -22.09
CA LYS A 211 -11.52 -10.81 -22.58
C LYS A 211 -11.50 -10.97 -24.10
N GLN A 212 -11.08 -9.94 -24.84
CA GLN A 212 -11.00 -9.97 -26.30
C GLN A 212 -10.10 -11.11 -26.79
N ASN A 213 -8.90 -11.24 -26.22
CA ASN A 213 -7.96 -12.31 -26.57
C ASN A 213 -8.49 -13.70 -26.20
N TYR A 214 -9.22 -13.83 -25.09
CA TYR A 214 -9.83 -15.09 -24.68
C TYR A 214 -10.97 -15.50 -25.61
N ASP A 215 -11.85 -14.56 -25.99
CA ASP A 215 -12.95 -14.78 -26.93
C ASP A 215 -12.41 -15.17 -28.33
N GLU A 216 -11.30 -14.58 -28.76
CA GLU A 216 -10.62 -14.95 -30.02
C GLU A 216 -10.01 -16.36 -29.95
N PHE A 217 -9.35 -16.68 -28.84
CA PHE A 217 -8.81 -18.04 -28.62
C PHE A 217 -9.91 -19.10 -28.68
N LEU A 218 -11.07 -18.87 -28.05
CA LEU A 218 -12.20 -19.81 -28.06
C LEU A 218 -12.80 -19.99 -29.46
N ARG A 219 -12.72 -18.98 -30.34
CA ARG A 219 -13.22 -19.10 -31.76
C ARG A 219 -12.29 -19.88 -32.63
N LEU A 220 -11.02 -19.97 -32.32
CA LEU A 220 -9.99 -20.63 -33.10
C LEU A 220 -9.78 -22.11 -32.71
N HIS A 221 -10.34 -22.55 -31.59
CA HIS A 221 -10.23 -23.90 -31.02
C HIS A 221 -11.59 -24.47 -30.68
#